data_7d80f51b46e408409b9f43828075ce3d
#
_entry.id   7d80f51b46e408409b9f43828075ce3d
#
_cell.length_a   1.000
_cell.length_b   1.000
_cell.length_c   1.000
_cell.angle_alpha   90.00
_cell.angle_beta   90.00
_cell.angle_gamma   90.00
#
_symmetry.space_group_name_H-M   'P 1'
#
loop_
_entity.id
_entity.type
_entity.pdbx_description
1 polymer ?
#
loop_
_entity_poly.entity_id
_entity_poly.type
_entity_poly.pdbx_seq_one_letter_code
_entity_poly.pdbx_strand_id
1 'polypeptide(L)'
;IDFALTVYGTIASELSAYGIKVINASKNNPHFNYNFCINPKDIKEYKKILLNLKKNNFKINKQDLFEFHYMKKHYSDFDSYLFTDPEKYFRYYKNRQIFLTNKCYKLWLEDFSLKRHKDIIKMLENFIKSGDYMITNTHL
;
A
#
# COMPACT_ATOMS: atom_id res chain seq x y z
N ILE A 1 12.41 18.63 12.70
CA ILE A 1 11.84 17.42 13.34
C ILE A 1 12.81 16.27 13.10
N ASP A 2 13.31 15.64 14.16
CA ASP A 2 14.29 14.55 14.05
C ASP A 2 13.61 13.17 13.99
N PHE A 3 12.45 13.06 14.64
CA PHE A 3 11.67 11.82 14.72
C PHE A 3 10.18 12.10 14.55
N ALA A 4 9.48 11.15 13.93
CA ALA A 4 8.03 11.10 13.85
C ALA A 4 7.52 9.75 14.35
N LEU A 5 6.29 9.74 14.86
CA LEU A 5 5.60 8.53 15.32
C LEU A 5 4.38 8.30 14.44
N THR A 6 4.17 7.07 14.03
CA THR A 6 2.95 6.70 13.29
C THR A 6 2.43 5.33 13.73
N VAL A 7 1.13 5.16 13.66
CA VAL A 7 0.48 3.86 13.89
C VAL A 7 0.27 3.14 12.55
N TYR A 8 -0.19 3.89 11.55
CA TYR A 8 -0.52 3.36 10.23
C TYR A 8 -0.50 4.47 9.18
N GLY A 9 -0.21 4.14 7.92
CA GLY A 9 -0.37 5.07 6.81
C GLY A 9 0.92 5.38 6.04
N THR A 10 0.79 6.15 4.97
CA THR A 10 1.87 6.46 4.03
C THR A 10 2.89 7.46 4.57
N ILE A 11 2.52 8.19 5.62
CA ILE A 11 3.36 9.23 6.23
C ILE A 11 4.76 8.73 6.61
N ALA A 12 4.88 7.44 6.97
CA ALA A 12 6.16 6.84 7.30
C ALA A 12 7.13 6.87 6.10
N SER A 13 6.70 6.46 4.93
CA SER A 13 7.54 6.47 3.73
C SER A 13 7.82 7.88 3.22
N GLU A 14 6.83 8.77 3.35
CA GLU A 14 6.97 10.17 2.95
C GLU A 14 8.00 10.91 3.80
N LEU A 15 7.89 10.83 5.13
CA LEU A 15 8.85 11.49 6.04
C LEU A 15 10.24 10.87 5.95
N SER A 16 10.34 9.54 5.75
CA SER A 16 11.63 8.89 5.54
C SER A 16 12.33 9.37 4.26
N ALA A 17 11.58 9.72 3.22
CA ALA A 17 12.13 10.31 1.99
C ALA A 17 12.77 11.69 2.24
N TYR A 18 12.27 12.44 3.21
CA TYR A 18 12.85 13.70 3.67
C TYR A 18 13.97 13.52 4.74
N GLY A 19 14.36 12.29 5.04
CA GLY A 19 15.41 12.00 6.01
C GLY A 19 14.94 12.03 7.47
N ILE A 20 13.63 12.13 7.72
CA ILE A 20 13.07 12.11 9.08
C ILE A 20 12.91 10.66 9.52
N LYS A 21 13.45 10.32 10.69
CA LYS A 21 13.35 8.98 11.26
C LYS A 21 11.93 8.73 11.76
N VAL A 22 11.31 7.67 11.30
CA VAL A 22 9.93 7.32 11.68
C VAL A 22 9.92 6.06 12.53
N ILE A 23 9.16 6.07 13.62
CA ILE A 23 8.94 4.93 14.50
C ILE A 23 7.51 4.45 14.32
N ASN A 24 7.34 3.20 13.93
CA ASN A 24 6.04 2.57 13.80
C ASN A 24 5.56 2.01 15.12
N ALA A 25 4.34 2.36 15.51
CA ALA A 25 3.70 1.82 16.72
C ALA A 25 2.89 0.53 16.46
N SER A 26 2.79 0.08 15.20
CA SER A 26 1.98 -1.09 14.82
C SER A 26 2.74 -2.00 13.85
N LYS A 27 2.60 -3.30 14.05
CA LYS A 27 3.10 -4.34 13.12
C LYS A 27 2.23 -4.49 11.86
N ASN A 28 1.02 -3.97 11.87
CA ASN A 28 0.07 -4.05 10.74
C ASN A 28 0.34 -2.99 9.66
N ASN A 29 1.50 -2.39 9.68
CA ASN A 29 1.93 -1.45 8.64
C ASN A 29 2.44 -2.20 7.41
N PRO A 30 2.07 -1.80 6.19
CA PRO A 30 2.54 -2.46 4.95
C PRO A 30 4.06 -2.36 4.76
N HIS A 31 4.70 -1.41 5.43
CA HIS A 31 6.15 -1.21 5.39
C HIS A 31 6.89 -1.78 6.61
N PHE A 32 6.24 -2.62 7.43
CA PHE A 32 6.85 -3.16 8.65
C PHE A 32 8.13 -3.96 8.40
N ASN A 33 8.23 -4.63 7.26
CA ASN A 33 9.39 -5.45 6.90
C ASN A 33 10.52 -4.66 6.22
N TYR A 34 10.36 -3.35 6.02
CA TYR A 34 11.35 -2.49 5.38
C TYR A 34 12.15 -1.71 6.43
N ASN A 35 13.44 -1.48 6.14
CA ASN A 35 14.38 -0.82 7.05
C ASN A 35 14.51 0.70 6.80
N PHE A 36 13.51 1.34 6.24
CA PHE A 36 13.45 2.80 6.20
C PHE A 36 12.72 3.41 7.40
N CYS A 37 12.08 2.58 8.22
CA CYS A 37 11.45 2.95 9.48
C CYS A 37 12.00 2.11 10.63
N ILE A 38 11.87 2.62 11.85
CA ILE A 38 12.15 1.87 13.07
C ILE A 38 10.91 1.04 13.39
N ASN A 39 11.03 -0.28 13.33
CA ASN A 39 9.95 -1.25 13.49
C ASN A 39 10.13 -2.06 14.79
N PRO A 40 9.64 -1.60 15.95
CA PRO A 40 9.76 -2.32 17.21
C PRO A 40 9.07 -3.68 17.16
N LYS A 41 9.71 -4.71 17.68
CA LYS A 41 9.16 -6.08 17.70
C LYS A 41 8.00 -6.22 18.69
N ASP A 42 8.04 -5.45 19.78
CA ASP A 42 7.05 -5.47 20.84
C ASP A 42 6.95 -4.12 21.56
N ILE A 43 6.01 -4.03 22.50
CA ILE A 43 5.76 -2.81 23.29
C ILE A 43 6.95 -2.45 24.20
N LYS A 44 7.75 -3.43 24.64
CA LYS A 44 8.92 -3.18 25.50
C LYS A 44 10.01 -2.51 24.69
N GLU A 45 10.28 -3.00 23.49
CA GLU A 45 11.22 -2.39 22.56
C GLU A 45 10.75 -1.00 22.12
N TYR A 46 9.48 -0.83 21.80
CA TYR A 46 8.89 0.46 21.47
C TYR A 46 9.15 1.49 22.58
N LYS A 47 8.82 1.14 23.83
CA LYS A 47 9.07 1.97 25.00
C LYS A 47 10.55 2.31 25.17
N LYS A 48 11.45 1.32 25.00
CA LYS A 48 12.91 1.52 25.08
C LYS A 48 13.40 2.51 24.04
N ILE A 49 12.90 2.42 22.80
CA ILE A 49 13.26 3.34 21.71
C ILE A 49 12.80 4.75 22.05
N LEU A 50 11.57 4.94 22.50
CA LEU A 50 11.02 6.25 22.87
C LEU A 50 11.83 6.92 24.00
N LEU A 51 12.24 6.17 25.00
CA LEU A 51 13.06 6.69 26.11
C LEU A 51 14.50 7.04 25.71
N ASN A 52 14.97 6.55 24.56
CA ASN A 52 16.36 6.72 24.10
C ASN A 52 16.46 7.34 22.70
N LEU A 53 15.51 8.18 22.29
CA LEU A 53 15.47 8.76 20.94
C LEU A 53 16.78 9.44 20.53
N LYS A 54 17.36 10.26 21.43
CA LYS A 54 18.63 10.99 21.17
C LYS A 54 19.83 10.07 20.94
N LYS A 55 19.80 8.85 21.47
CA LYS A 55 20.87 7.84 21.33
C LYS A 55 20.62 6.89 20.15
N ASN A 56 19.53 7.06 19.44
CA ASN A 56 19.17 6.16 18.36
C ASN A 56 19.95 6.48 17.09
N ASN A 57 20.83 5.55 16.69
CA ASN A 57 21.69 5.65 15.51
C ASN A 57 21.05 5.03 14.25
N PHE A 58 19.73 4.88 14.21
CA PHE A 58 19.04 4.33 13.06
C PHE A 58 19.36 5.11 11.78
N LYS A 59 19.69 4.38 10.72
CA LYS A 59 19.93 4.94 9.40
C LYS A 59 18.82 4.47 8.47
N ILE A 60 18.21 5.42 7.78
CA ILE A 60 17.17 5.14 6.78
C ILE A 60 17.79 4.36 5.61
N ASN A 61 17.31 3.15 5.36
CA ASN A 61 17.70 2.40 4.17
C ASN A 61 16.95 2.96 2.94
N LYS A 62 17.67 3.71 2.11
CA LYS A 62 17.08 4.31 0.90
C LYS A 62 16.69 3.27 -0.16
N GLN A 63 17.42 2.15 -0.23
CA GLN A 63 17.10 1.05 -1.14
C GLN A 63 15.72 0.48 -0.81
N ASP A 64 15.48 0.15 0.45
CA ASP A 64 14.20 -0.37 0.94
C ASP A 64 13.07 0.66 0.71
N LEU A 65 13.38 1.96 0.89
CA LEU A 65 12.40 3.03 0.64
C LEU A 65 12.00 3.10 -0.84
N PHE A 66 12.96 3.03 -1.75
CA PHE A 66 12.69 3.04 -3.19
C PHE A 66 11.95 1.78 -3.63
N GLU A 67 12.34 0.61 -3.10
CA GLU A 67 11.64 -0.65 -3.36
C GLU A 67 10.19 -0.57 -2.91
N PHE A 68 9.92 -0.09 -1.69
CA PHE A 68 8.56 0.09 -1.19
C PHE A 68 7.71 0.99 -2.10
N HIS A 69 8.25 2.15 -2.53
CA HIS A 69 7.53 3.05 -3.44
C HIS A 69 7.33 2.44 -4.82
N TYR A 70 8.32 1.73 -5.33
CA TYR A 70 8.21 1.01 -6.59
C TYR A 70 7.11 -0.04 -6.52
N MET A 71 7.15 -0.89 -5.49
CA MET A 71 6.13 -1.91 -5.26
C MET A 71 4.75 -1.29 -5.14
N LYS A 72 4.60 -0.25 -4.31
CA LYS A 72 3.33 0.46 -4.15
C LYS A 72 2.80 1.01 -5.47
N LYS A 73 3.65 1.59 -6.32
CA LYS A 73 3.25 2.13 -7.62
C LYS A 73 2.83 1.04 -8.61
N HIS A 74 3.55 -0.07 -8.66
CA HIS A 74 3.34 -1.12 -9.65
C HIS A 74 2.33 -2.19 -9.25
N TYR A 75 2.06 -2.35 -7.95
CA TYR A 75 1.18 -3.42 -7.44
C TYR A 75 -0.12 -2.91 -6.83
N SER A 76 -0.27 -1.61 -6.59
CA SER A 76 -1.51 -1.05 -6.03
C SER A 76 -2.52 -0.60 -7.08
N ASP A 77 -2.19 -0.64 -8.37
CA ASP A 77 -3.07 -0.20 -9.46
C ASP A 77 -4.10 -1.28 -9.89
N PHE A 78 -4.34 -2.27 -9.04
CA PHE A 78 -5.35 -3.29 -9.29
C PHE A 78 -6.76 -2.70 -9.50
N ASP A 79 -7.04 -1.58 -8.85
CA ASP A 79 -8.31 -0.86 -8.99
C ASP A 79 -8.57 -0.41 -10.44
N SER A 80 -7.52 -0.08 -11.20
CA SER A 80 -7.65 0.32 -12.61
C SER A 80 -8.09 -0.82 -13.52
N TYR A 81 -7.81 -2.06 -13.15
CA TYR A 81 -8.26 -3.23 -13.90
C TYR A 81 -9.69 -3.65 -13.56
N LEU A 82 -10.14 -3.38 -12.34
CA LEU A 82 -11.50 -3.70 -11.91
C LEU A 82 -12.55 -2.77 -12.52
N PHE A 83 -12.18 -1.52 -12.79
CA PHE A 83 -13.08 -0.51 -13.33
C PHE A 83 -12.65 -0.12 -14.74
N THR A 84 -13.44 -0.45 -15.73
CA THR A 84 -13.17 -0.09 -17.14
C THR A 84 -13.17 1.41 -17.38
N ASP A 85 -13.88 2.18 -16.56
CA ASP A 85 -13.90 3.65 -16.55
C ASP A 85 -13.97 4.17 -15.11
N PRO A 86 -12.84 4.25 -14.41
CA PRO A 86 -12.82 4.77 -13.04
C PRO A 86 -13.38 6.19 -12.93
N GLU A 87 -13.20 7.05 -13.95
CA GLU A 87 -13.71 8.40 -13.96
C GLU A 87 -15.23 8.46 -13.99
N LYS A 88 -15.89 7.52 -14.65
CA LYS A 88 -17.36 7.42 -14.67
C LYS A 88 -17.89 7.24 -13.25
N TYR A 89 -17.24 6.42 -12.45
CA TYR A 89 -17.60 6.20 -11.05
C TYR A 89 -17.27 7.41 -10.20
N PHE A 90 -16.14 8.09 -10.43
CA PHE A 90 -15.78 9.32 -9.73
C PHE A 90 -16.70 10.50 -10.05
N ARG A 91 -17.13 10.65 -11.31
CA ARG A 91 -18.08 11.72 -11.72
C ARG A 91 -19.46 11.51 -11.13
N TYR A 92 -19.93 10.28 -11.05
CA TYR A 92 -21.23 9.94 -10.46
C TYR A 92 -21.25 10.21 -8.95
N TYR A 93 -20.09 10.13 -8.30
CA TYR A 93 -19.96 10.23 -6.86
C TYR A 93 -18.93 11.27 -6.50
N LYS A 94 -19.42 12.45 -6.13
CA LYS A 94 -18.59 13.57 -5.63
C LYS A 94 -17.76 13.24 -4.38
N ASN A 95 -17.92 12.05 -3.80
CA ASN A 95 -17.25 11.64 -2.58
C ASN A 95 -16.62 10.24 -2.74
N ARG A 96 -15.28 10.15 -2.54
CA ARG A 96 -14.48 8.92 -2.67
C ARG A 96 -14.94 7.75 -1.77
N GLN A 97 -15.66 8.00 -0.69
CA GLN A 97 -16.14 6.96 0.25
C GLN A 97 -17.19 6.02 -0.37
N ILE A 98 -17.73 6.36 -1.50
CA ILE A 98 -18.78 5.59 -2.19
C ILE A 98 -18.29 4.27 -2.79
N PHE A 99 -16.96 4.12 -3.06
CA PHE A 99 -16.40 2.84 -3.52
C PHE A 99 -16.64 1.67 -2.55
N LEU A 100 -16.99 1.96 -1.29
CA LEU A 100 -17.30 0.95 -0.28
C LEU A 100 -18.81 0.73 -0.09
N THR A 101 -19.67 1.25 -0.96
CA THR A 101 -21.12 1.12 -0.81
C THR A 101 -21.69 0.03 -1.72
N ASN A 102 -22.79 -0.59 -1.28
CA ASN A 102 -23.55 -1.56 -2.08
C ASN A 102 -23.97 -1.00 -3.45
N LYS A 103 -24.13 0.31 -3.56
CA LYS A 103 -24.51 0.98 -4.81
C LYS A 103 -23.36 0.95 -5.83
N CYS A 104 -22.12 1.12 -5.39
CA CYS A 104 -20.95 1.00 -6.26
C CYS A 104 -20.78 -0.44 -6.77
N TYR A 105 -20.96 -1.43 -5.90
CA TYR A 105 -20.91 -2.84 -6.32
C TYR A 105 -22.00 -3.21 -7.32
N LYS A 106 -23.22 -2.68 -7.15
CA LYS A 106 -24.30 -2.90 -8.13
C LYS A 106 -23.94 -2.31 -9.49
N LEU A 107 -23.44 -1.07 -9.53
CA LEU A 107 -22.98 -0.44 -10.77
C LEU A 107 -21.83 -1.24 -11.42
N TRP A 108 -20.91 -1.76 -10.61
CA TRP A 108 -19.83 -2.59 -11.11
C TRP A 108 -20.35 -3.90 -11.71
N LEU A 109 -21.30 -4.55 -11.06
CA LEU A 109 -21.95 -5.78 -11.59
C LEU A 109 -22.70 -5.51 -12.90
N GLU A 110 -23.37 -4.37 -13.02
CA GLU A 110 -24.06 -3.96 -14.27
C GLU A 110 -23.07 -3.69 -15.40
N ASP A 111 -21.88 -3.15 -15.07
CA ASP A 111 -20.83 -2.87 -16.05
C ASP A 111 -19.96 -4.09 -16.37
N PHE A 112 -19.98 -5.12 -15.53
CA PHE A 112 -19.17 -6.31 -15.70
C PHE A 112 -19.62 -7.12 -16.93
N SER A 113 -18.65 -7.48 -17.78
CA SER A 113 -18.85 -8.45 -18.84
C SER A 113 -17.55 -9.20 -19.13
N LEU A 114 -17.65 -10.48 -19.51
CA LEU A 114 -16.48 -11.29 -19.88
C LEU A 114 -15.67 -10.66 -21.00
N LYS A 115 -16.34 -9.97 -21.94
CA LYS A 115 -15.66 -9.29 -23.05
C LYS A 115 -14.84 -8.10 -22.59
N ARG A 116 -15.39 -7.24 -21.71
CA ARG A 116 -14.71 -6.06 -21.21
C ARG A 116 -13.58 -6.39 -20.24
N HIS A 117 -13.77 -7.42 -19.44
CA HIS A 117 -12.83 -7.82 -18.39
C HIS A 117 -11.93 -8.98 -18.81
N LYS A 118 -11.83 -9.24 -20.12
CA LYS A 118 -11.04 -10.35 -20.65
C LYS A 118 -9.58 -10.33 -20.16
N ASP A 119 -8.97 -9.16 -20.15
CA ASP A 119 -7.55 -9.03 -19.81
C ASP A 119 -7.32 -9.27 -18.31
N ILE A 120 -8.22 -8.76 -17.45
CA ILE A 120 -8.12 -9.05 -16.00
C ILE A 120 -8.40 -10.51 -15.70
N ILE A 121 -9.35 -11.15 -16.39
CA ILE A 121 -9.63 -12.57 -16.23
C ILE A 121 -8.39 -13.38 -16.60
N LYS A 122 -7.78 -13.07 -17.75
CA LYS A 122 -6.55 -13.72 -18.19
C LYS A 122 -5.39 -13.51 -17.21
N MET A 123 -5.23 -12.29 -16.70
CA MET A 123 -4.24 -11.97 -15.68
C MET A 123 -4.44 -12.81 -14.42
N LEU A 124 -5.67 -12.93 -13.93
CA LEU A 124 -6.02 -13.76 -12.78
C LEU A 124 -5.74 -15.24 -13.03
N GLU A 125 -6.08 -15.76 -14.22
CA GLU A 125 -5.80 -17.14 -14.61
C GLU A 125 -4.29 -17.41 -14.64
N ASN A 126 -3.50 -16.50 -15.21
CA ASN A 126 -2.05 -16.61 -15.26
C ASN A 126 -1.45 -16.55 -13.86
N PHE A 127 -1.92 -15.64 -13.02
CA PHE A 127 -1.51 -15.54 -11.62
C PHE A 127 -1.77 -16.83 -10.84
N ILE A 128 -2.97 -17.40 -10.96
CA ILE A 128 -3.31 -18.68 -10.31
C ILE A 128 -2.39 -19.81 -10.80
N LYS A 129 -2.08 -19.83 -12.10
CA LYS A 129 -1.20 -20.86 -12.70
C LYS A 129 0.27 -20.69 -12.31
N SER A 130 0.73 -19.46 -12.12
CA SER A 130 2.13 -19.18 -11.75
C SER A 130 2.48 -19.64 -10.34
N GLY A 131 1.51 -19.65 -9.43
CA GLY A 131 1.73 -19.90 -8.00
C GLY A 131 2.44 -18.75 -7.29
N ASP A 132 2.52 -17.57 -7.92
CA ASP A 132 3.12 -16.39 -7.34
C ASP A 132 2.32 -15.87 -6.14
N TYR A 133 3.03 -15.21 -5.25
CA TYR A 133 2.41 -14.66 -4.03
C TYR A 133 1.59 -13.39 -4.28
N MET A 134 1.91 -12.64 -5.35
CA MET A 134 1.28 -11.35 -5.68
C MET A 134 0.98 -11.26 -7.17
N ILE A 135 -0.14 -10.63 -7.51
CA ILE A 135 -0.46 -10.27 -8.89
C ILE A 135 0.46 -9.13 -9.34
N THR A 136 1.04 -9.29 -10.52
CA THR A 136 1.93 -8.31 -11.15
C THR A 136 1.56 -8.09 -12.61
N ASN A 137 2.06 -7.01 -13.19
CA ASN A 137 1.89 -6.77 -14.63
C ASN A 137 2.50 -7.84 -15.53
N THR A 138 3.37 -8.71 -14.99
CA THR A 138 3.92 -9.85 -15.73
C THR A 138 2.92 -10.97 -15.96
N HIS A 139 1.75 -10.91 -15.32
CA HIS A 139 0.66 -11.87 -15.52
C HIS A 139 -0.28 -11.47 -16.67
N LEU A 140 -0.17 -10.23 -17.20
CA LEU A 140 -0.90 -9.80 -18.39
C LEU A 140 -0.37 -10.53 -19.64
#